data_00f2ddfab19ca782a450537458ed3eb8
#
_entry.id   00f2ddfab19ca782a450537458ed3eb8
#
_cell.length_a   1.000
_cell.length_b   1.000
_cell.length_c   1.000
_cell.angle_alpha   90.00
_cell.angle_beta   90.00
_cell.angle_gamma   90.00
#
_symmetry.space_group_name_H-M   'P 1'
#
loop_
_entity.id
_entity.type
_entity.pdbx_description
1 polymer ?
#
loop_
_entity_poly.entity_id
_entity_poly.type
_entity_poly.pdbx_seq_one_letter_code
_entity_poly.pdbx_strand_id
1 'polypeptide(L)'
;MNRRSFIKSTGVASLGIGLNIDKTFSASNNSIVNPIVIATWDVKNATKRAWEILSANGNSLDAVEMGCKVEEANKDGQSVGIGGLPDREGNVTLDACIMDHYGNCGSVVYLKDIKHAISVARMVMEKTPHVMLAGDGAKKFAISMGFKKENLLTEKSKKDWIKWKENEEYNPIINIENHDTIGMLAIDKNKNISGGCTTSGLAYKMQGRVGDSPIIGSCLLYTSPSPRDPKTSRMPSSA
;
A
#
# COMPACT_ATOMS: atom_id res chain seq x y z
N MET A 1 -11.35 32.25 36.40
CA MET A 1 -12.28 32.56 35.30
C MET A 1 -13.24 31.40 35.11
N ASN A 2 -14.54 31.66 35.21
CA ASN A 2 -15.57 30.59 35.19
C ASN A 2 -15.86 30.18 33.72
N ARG A 3 -16.05 28.88 33.47
CA ARG A 3 -16.30 28.35 32.09
C ARG A 3 -17.43 29.09 31.34
N ARG A 4 -18.44 29.57 32.04
CA ARG A 4 -19.55 30.38 31.48
C ARG A 4 -19.11 31.78 31.00
N SER A 5 -18.11 32.39 31.63
CA SER A 5 -17.54 33.69 31.20
C SER A 5 -16.68 33.54 29.93
N PHE A 6 -15.98 32.41 29.81
CA PHE A 6 -15.20 32.12 28.63
C PHE A 6 -16.06 31.92 27.36
N ILE A 7 -17.16 31.18 27.51
CA ILE A 7 -18.08 30.96 26.37
C ILE A 7 -18.79 32.25 25.94
N LYS A 8 -19.08 33.15 26.87
CA LYS A 8 -19.72 34.44 26.55
C LYS A 8 -18.75 35.41 25.87
N SER A 9 -17.48 35.42 26.23
CA SER A 9 -16.47 36.29 25.57
C SER A 9 -16.06 35.80 24.19
N THR A 10 -16.09 34.47 23.93
CA THR A 10 -15.81 33.90 22.59
C THR A 10 -16.99 34.09 21.63
N GLY A 11 -18.22 34.09 22.12
CA GLY A 11 -19.44 34.29 21.31
C GLY A 11 -19.61 35.72 20.77
N VAL A 12 -19.03 36.73 21.41
CA VAL A 12 -19.12 38.12 20.95
C VAL A 12 -17.99 38.46 19.96
N ALA A 13 -16.85 37.76 20.03
CA ALA A 13 -15.75 37.94 19.08
C ALA A 13 -16.05 37.30 17.71
N SER A 14 -16.96 36.31 17.63
CA SER A 14 -17.31 35.65 16.38
C SER A 14 -18.36 36.39 15.54
N LEU A 15 -19.08 37.36 16.11
CA LEU A 15 -20.07 38.17 15.39
C LEU A 15 -19.48 39.38 14.62
N GLY A 16 -18.22 39.73 14.87
CA GLY A 16 -17.54 40.85 14.22
C GLY A 16 -16.67 40.49 13.00
N ILE A 17 -16.44 39.20 12.71
CA ILE A 17 -15.56 38.73 11.62
C ILE A 17 -16.38 38.00 10.51
N GLY A 18 -17.69 38.03 10.61
CA GLY A 18 -18.62 37.34 9.71
C GLY A 18 -18.85 37.96 8.33
N LEU A 19 -18.00 38.88 7.85
CA LEU A 19 -18.15 39.47 6.52
C LEU A 19 -16.80 39.47 5.82
N ASN A 20 -16.50 38.40 5.13
CA ASN A 20 -15.54 38.26 4.02
C ASN A 20 -14.78 36.93 3.94
N ILE A 21 -15.26 35.84 4.63
CA ILE A 21 -14.62 34.53 4.47
C ILE A 21 -15.06 33.83 3.18
N ASP A 22 -16.17 34.24 2.56
CA ASP A 22 -16.70 33.58 1.36
C ASP A 22 -15.96 33.92 0.05
N LYS A 23 -14.96 34.78 0.07
CA LYS A 23 -14.23 35.14 -1.16
C LYS A 23 -12.80 34.62 -1.26
N THR A 24 -12.28 34.00 -0.24
CA THR A 24 -10.86 33.56 -0.25
C THR A 24 -10.67 32.05 -0.54
N PHE A 25 -11.72 31.25 -0.55
CA PHE A 25 -11.63 29.83 -0.88
C PHE A 25 -12.18 29.42 -2.25
N SER A 26 -12.61 30.39 -3.07
CA SER A 26 -13.03 30.13 -4.43
C SER A 26 -12.04 30.66 -5.47
N ALA A 27 -10.76 30.50 -5.24
CA ALA A 27 -9.84 30.40 -6.35
C ALA A 27 -9.97 28.95 -6.86
N SER A 28 -10.91 28.72 -7.79
CA SER A 28 -10.83 27.59 -8.66
C SER A 28 -9.57 27.79 -9.53
N ASN A 29 -8.42 27.48 -8.96
CA ASN A 29 -7.24 27.22 -9.75
C ASN A 29 -7.58 25.99 -10.58
N ASN A 30 -8.06 26.20 -11.79
CA ASN A 30 -8.02 25.24 -12.90
C ASN A 30 -6.55 24.97 -13.26
N SER A 31 -5.70 24.71 -12.25
CA SER A 31 -4.38 24.20 -12.47
C SER A 31 -4.55 22.80 -13.08
N ILE A 32 -4.17 22.68 -14.33
CA ILE A 32 -4.02 21.39 -15.00
C ILE A 32 -3.08 20.59 -14.13
N VAL A 33 -3.61 19.58 -13.44
CA VAL A 33 -2.78 18.64 -12.72
C VAL A 33 -2.27 17.65 -13.74
N ASN A 34 -0.96 17.64 -13.93
CA ASN A 34 -0.34 16.58 -14.72
C ASN A 34 -0.46 15.28 -13.94
N PRO A 35 -0.83 14.18 -14.56
CA PRO A 35 -0.81 12.86 -13.94
C PRO A 35 0.59 12.55 -13.38
N ILE A 36 0.65 11.88 -12.25
CA ILE A 36 1.91 11.51 -11.59
C ILE A 36 1.82 10.06 -11.14
N VAL A 37 2.92 9.34 -11.28
CA VAL A 37 3.13 8.03 -10.68
C VAL A 37 4.44 8.06 -9.90
N ILE A 38 4.42 7.54 -8.68
CA ILE A 38 5.62 7.35 -7.85
C ILE A 38 5.61 5.95 -7.24
N ALA A 39 6.80 5.40 -7.01
CA ALA A 39 6.99 4.14 -6.32
C ALA A 39 8.13 4.26 -5.29
N THR A 40 8.15 3.35 -4.31
CA THR A 40 9.09 3.40 -3.17
C THR A 40 10.54 3.12 -3.56
N TRP A 41 10.78 2.46 -4.70
CA TRP A 41 12.12 2.16 -5.22
C TRP A 41 12.12 2.10 -6.75
N ASP A 42 13.30 1.92 -7.37
CA ASP A 42 13.50 2.02 -8.84
C ASP A 42 12.90 0.82 -9.59
N VAL A 43 11.58 0.83 -9.75
CA VAL A 43 10.79 -0.17 -10.49
C VAL A 43 10.33 0.40 -11.83
N LYS A 44 11.26 0.67 -12.73
CA LYS A 44 10.98 1.35 -14.00
C LYS A 44 9.89 0.71 -14.84
N ASN A 45 9.82 -0.62 -14.87
CA ASN A 45 8.79 -1.32 -15.65
C ASN A 45 7.40 -1.15 -15.02
N ALA A 46 7.30 -1.16 -13.68
CA ALA A 46 6.06 -0.95 -12.95
C ALA A 46 5.54 0.48 -13.11
N THR A 47 6.41 1.48 -12.89
CA THR A 47 6.05 2.90 -13.07
C THR A 47 5.72 3.23 -14.51
N LYS A 48 6.45 2.66 -15.49
CA LYS A 48 6.12 2.79 -16.91
C LYS A 48 4.73 2.22 -17.21
N ARG A 49 4.41 1.04 -16.71
CA ARG A 49 3.09 0.42 -16.92
C ARG A 49 1.96 1.26 -16.32
N ALA A 50 2.15 1.76 -15.11
CA ALA A 50 1.20 2.68 -14.48
C ALA A 50 1.04 3.98 -15.27
N TRP A 51 2.14 4.54 -15.77
CA TRP A 51 2.13 5.72 -16.63
C TRP A 51 1.38 5.52 -17.94
N GLU A 52 1.52 4.36 -18.58
CA GLU A 52 0.77 4.01 -19.80
C GLU A 52 -0.75 4.10 -19.57
N ILE A 53 -1.24 3.68 -18.41
CA ILE A 53 -2.66 3.82 -18.04
C ILE A 53 -3.06 5.29 -17.89
N LEU A 54 -2.27 6.07 -17.15
CA LEU A 54 -2.58 7.48 -16.91
C LEU A 54 -2.52 8.32 -18.19
N SER A 55 -1.51 8.08 -19.04
CA SER A 55 -1.33 8.79 -20.30
C SER A 55 -2.45 8.49 -21.32
N ALA A 56 -3.04 7.30 -21.25
CA ALA A 56 -4.24 6.92 -21.99
C ALA A 56 -5.55 7.42 -21.36
N ASN A 57 -5.48 8.37 -20.42
CA ASN A 57 -6.62 8.89 -19.65
C ASN A 57 -7.31 7.86 -18.74
N GLY A 58 -6.63 6.81 -18.33
CA GLY A 58 -7.10 5.87 -17.32
C GLY A 58 -7.11 6.51 -15.91
N ASN A 59 -7.77 5.85 -14.97
CA ASN A 59 -7.84 6.30 -13.57
C ASN A 59 -6.61 5.87 -12.76
N SER A 60 -6.42 6.54 -11.63
CA SER A 60 -5.29 6.30 -10.72
C SER A 60 -5.29 4.90 -10.10
N LEU A 61 -6.47 4.34 -9.79
CA LEU A 61 -6.59 3.00 -9.19
C LEU A 61 -6.11 1.90 -10.15
N ASP A 62 -6.53 1.97 -11.43
CA ASP A 62 -6.09 1.03 -12.46
C ASP A 62 -4.58 1.16 -12.71
N ALA A 63 -4.06 2.39 -12.67
CA ALA A 63 -2.62 2.62 -12.84
C ALA A 63 -1.81 1.95 -11.72
N VAL A 64 -2.23 2.12 -10.47
CA VAL A 64 -1.59 1.49 -9.30
C VAL A 64 -1.64 -0.04 -9.41
N GLU A 65 -2.82 -0.61 -9.65
CA GLU A 65 -2.96 -2.06 -9.77
C GLU A 65 -2.08 -2.61 -10.89
N MET A 66 -2.15 -2.03 -12.09
CA MET A 66 -1.40 -2.53 -13.25
C MET A 66 0.10 -2.37 -13.08
N GLY A 67 0.55 -1.30 -12.42
CA GLY A 67 1.95 -1.12 -12.06
C GLY A 67 2.44 -2.18 -11.07
N CYS A 68 1.74 -2.38 -9.97
CA CYS A 68 2.09 -3.39 -8.96
C CYS A 68 2.13 -4.81 -9.55
N LYS A 69 1.21 -5.16 -10.44
CA LYS A 69 1.16 -6.46 -11.11
C LYS A 69 2.42 -6.77 -11.92
N VAL A 70 3.13 -5.77 -12.42
CA VAL A 70 4.38 -5.98 -13.14
C VAL A 70 5.42 -6.62 -12.23
N GLU A 71 5.59 -6.09 -11.02
CA GLU A 71 6.55 -6.65 -10.06
C GLU A 71 6.05 -7.98 -9.47
N GLU A 72 4.75 -8.13 -9.23
CA GLU A 72 4.19 -9.43 -8.80
C GLU A 72 4.41 -10.55 -9.83
N ALA A 73 4.57 -10.23 -11.11
CA ALA A 73 4.83 -11.17 -12.19
C ALA A 73 6.33 -11.33 -12.51
N ASN A 74 7.20 -10.58 -11.87
CA ASN A 74 8.64 -10.58 -12.12
C ASN A 74 9.30 -11.81 -11.46
N LYS A 75 9.63 -12.81 -12.28
CA LYS A 75 10.24 -14.08 -11.82
C LYS A 75 11.69 -13.92 -11.35
N ASP A 76 12.34 -12.85 -11.74
CA ASP A 76 13.73 -12.56 -11.36
C ASP A 76 13.81 -11.82 -10.02
N GLY A 77 12.71 -11.23 -9.58
CA GLY A 77 12.56 -10.60 -8.28
C GLY A 77 12.44 -11.63 -7.15
N GLN A 78 12.81 -11.25 -5.93
CA GLN A 78 12.71 -12.10 -4.74
C GLN A 78 11.96 -11.42 -3.57
N SER A 79 11.37 -10.26 -3.84
CA SER A 79 10.73 -9.42 -2.82
C SER A 79 9.21 -9.29 -2.96
N VAL A 80 8.67 -9.53 -4.17
CA VAL A 80 7.27 -9.29 -4.49
C VAL A 80 6.73 -10.41 -5.38
N GLY A 81 5.55 -10.94 -5.10
CA GLY A 81 4.83 -11.85 -5.98
C GLY A 81 5.54 -13.19 -6.23
N ILE A 82 5.54 -13.60 -7.52
CA ILE A 82 6.22 -14.83 -7.96
C ILE A 82 7.74 -14.70 -7.79
N GLY A 83 8.36 -15.71 -7.21
CA GLY A 83 9.80 -15.66 -6.92
C GLY A 83 10.14 -15.02 -5.58
N GLY A 84 9.18 -14.51 -4.83
CA GLY A 84 9.39 -14.05 -3.47
C GLY A 84 10.08 -15.10 -2.59
N LEU A 85 10.95 -14.66 -1.68
CA LEU A 85 11.59 -15.57 -0.74
C LEU A 85 10.54 -16.17 0.21
N PRO A 86 10.56 -17.49 0.42
CA PRO A 86 9.52 -18.17 1.19
C PRO A 86 9.66 -17.94 2.70
N ASP A 87 8.64 -18.39 3.44
CA ASP A 87 8.73 -18.59 4.89
C ASP A 87 9.67 -19.77 5.24
N ARG A 88 9.85 -20.06 6.51
CA ARG A 88 10.74 -21.14 7.00
C ARG A 88 10.32 -22.52 6.48
N GLU A 89 9.05 -22.71 6.23
CA GLU A 89 8.44 -23.95 5.74
C GLU A 89 8.47 -24.07 4.21
N GLY A 90 9.01 -23.05 3.52
CA GLY A 90 9.15 -23.05 2.07
C GLY A 90 7.92 -22.53 1.30
N ASN A 91 6.98 -21.85 1.95
CA ASN A 91 5.82 -21.28 1.30
C ASN A 91 6.06 -19.81 0.96
N VAL A 92 5.82 -19.41 -0.27
CA VAL A 92 5.72 -17.99 -0.64
C VAL A 92 4.33 -17.49 -0.24
N THR A 93 4.30 -16.47 0.63
CA THR A 93 3.07 -15.85 1.11
C THR A 93 3.09 -14.37 0.76
N LEU A 94 1.98 -13.86 0.27
CA LEU A 94 1.85 -12.51 -0.24
C LEU A 94 0.92 -11.68 0.64
N ASP A 95 1.29 -10.42 0.83
CA ASP A 95 0.53 -9.40 1.52
C ASP A 95 0.33 -8.22 0.57
N ALA A 96 -0.88 -7.67 0.49
CA ALA A 96 -1.16 -6.51 -0.34
C ALA A 96 -2.30 -5.67 0.19
N CYS A 97 -2.27 -4.36 -0.09
CA CYS A 97 -3.41 -3.47 0.08
C CYS A 97 -3.54 -2.51 -1.10
N ILE A 98 -4.74 -2.04 -1.32
CA ILE A 98 -5.07 -1.02 -2.31
C ILE A 98 -6.15 -0.10 -1.77
N MET A 99 -6.12 1.18 -2.16
CA MET A 99 -7.07 2.18 -1.73
C MET A 99 -7.39 3.14 -2.87
N ASP A 100 -8.67 3.45 -3.05
CA ASP A 100 -9.15 4.40 -4.04
C ASP A 100 -9.21 5.84 -3.48
N HIS A 101 -9.55 6.80 -4.35
CA HIS A 101 -9.66 8.21 -4.01
C HIS A 101 -10.87 8.57 -3.13
N TYR A 102 -11.80 7.65 -2.92
CA TYR A 102 -12.92 7.81 -1.99
C TYR A 102 -12.60 7.32 -0.57
N GLY A 103 -11.43 6.69 -0.38
CA GLY A 103 -11.06 6.07 0.87
C GLY A 103 -11.57 4.63 1.03
N ASN A 104 -12.18 4.04 -0.01
CA ASN A 104 -12.45 2.62 0.01
C ASN A 104 -11.14 1.86 -0.10
N CYS A 105 -11.01 0.77 0.65
CA CYS A 105 -9.79 -0.01 0.67
C CYS A 105 -10.05 -1.51 0.76
N GLY A 106 -9.07 -2.27 0.31
CA GLY A 106 -9.08 -3.72 0.42
C GLY A 106 -7.68 -4.24 0.64
N SER A 107 -7.59 -5.37 1.35
CA SER A 107 -6.32 -5.99 1.72
C SER A 107 -6.41 -7.50 1.68
N VAL A 108 -5.28 -8.13 1.42
CA VAL A 108 -5.08 -9.55 1.62
C VAL A 108 -3.80 -9.79 2.40
N VAL A 109 -3.84 -10.77 3.32
CA VAL A 109 -2.69 -11.16 4.13
C VAL A 109 -2.47 -12.66 4.03
N TYR A 110 -1.20 -13.06 4.03
CA TYR A 110 -0.80 -14.46 4.03
C TYR A 110 -1.45 -15.25 2.88
N LEU A 111 -1.59 -14.61 1.70
CA LEU A 111 -2.16 -15.21 0.50
C LEU A 111 -1.13 -16.16 -0.13
N LYS A 112 -1.55 -17.40 -0.42
CA LYS A 112 -0.72 -18.42 -1.07
C LYS A 112 -1.26 -18.77 -2.45
N ASP A 113 -0.38 -19.20 -3.34
CA ASP A 113 -0.69 -19.80 -4.65
C ASP A 113 -1.43 -18.87 -5.63
N ILE A 114 -1.52 -17.58 -5.36
CA ILE A 114 -2.15 -16.59 -6.24
C ILE A 114 -1.15 -15.47 -6.52
N LYS A 115 -0.76 -15.31 -7.77
CA LYS A 115 0.31 -14.41 -8.19
C LYS A 115 0.03 -12.93 -7.93
N HIS A 116 -1.19 -12.46 -8.23
CA HIS A 116 -1.56 -11.05 -8.18
C HIS A 116 -2.35 -10.71 -6.91
N ALA A 117 -1.63 -10.59 -5.80
CA ALA A 117 -2.20 -10.24 -4.51
C ALA A 117 -2.89 -8.87 -4.51
N ILE A 118 -2.33 -7.87 -5.22
CA ILE A 118 -2.90 -6.53 -5.35
C ILE A 118 -4.29 -6.58 -6.02
N SER A 119 -4.48 -7.42 -7.04
CA SER A 119 -5.77 -7.58 -7.71
C SER A 119 -6.78 -8.28 -6.80
N VAL A 120 -6.36 -9.23 -5.97
CA VAL A 120 -7.25 -9.87 -4.98
C VAL A 120 -7.66 -8.84 -3.92
N ALA A 121 -6.73 -8.02 -3.44
CA ALA A 121 -7.03 -6.92 -2.51
C ALA A 121 -8.07 -5.96 -3.11
N ARG A 122 -7.94 -5.61 -4.39
CA ARG A 122 -8.95 -4.81 -5.11
C ARG A 122 -10.32 -5.49 -5.16
N MET A 123 -10.37 -6.80 -5.43
CA MET A 123 -11.62 -7.55 -5.42
C MET A 123 -12.25 -7.60 -4.03
N VAL A 124 -11.45 -7.66 -2.96
CA VAL A 124 -11.98 -7.55 -1.59
C VAL A 124 -12.69 -6.22 -1.40
N MET A 125 -12.07 -5.11 -1.81
CA MET A 125 -12.65 -3.76 -1.75
C MET A 125 -13.94 -3.63 -2.57
N GLU A 126 -13.95 -4.13 -3.82
CA GLU A 126 -15.03 -3.87 -4.76
C GLU A 126 -16.20 -4.88 -4.68
N LYS A 127 -15.97 -6.08 -4.16
CA LYS A 127 -16.92 -7.20 -4.23
C LYS A 127 -17.37 -7.74 -2.87
N THR A 128 -16.85 -7.18 -1.78
CA THR A 128 -17.23 -7.63 -0.43
C THR A 128 -17.48 -6.44 0.50
N PRO A 129 -18.20 -6.62 1.60
CA PRO A 129 -18.32 -5.60 2.64
C PRO A 129 -17.09 -5.56 3.57
N HIS A 130 -16.06 -6.36 3.29
CA HIS A 130 -14.89 -6.53 4.14
C HIS A 130 -13.72 -5.67 3.64
N VAL A 131 -12.87 -5.25 4.56
CA VAL A 131 -11.63 -4.53 4.25
C VAL A 131 -10.47 -5.50 4.04
N MET A 132 -10.45 -6.65 4.72
CA MET A 132 -9.30 -7.56 4.71
C MET A 132 -9.72 -9.01 4.76
N LEU A 133 -9.07 -9.84 3.94
CA LEU A 133 -9.17 -11.30 3.99
C LEU A 133 -7.78 -11.93 4.22
N ALA A 134 -7.73 -13.07 4.91
CA ALA A 134 -6.49 -13.73 5.30
C ALA A 134 -6.41 -15.19 4.86
N GLY A 135 -5.19 -15.65 4.55
CA GLY A 135 -4.81 -17.05 4.39
C GLY A 135 -5.70 -17.84 3.44
N ASP A 136 -6.18 -18.99 3.90
CA ASP A 136 -7.02 -19.89 3.08
C ASP A 136 -8.38 -19.26 2.74
N GLY A 137 -8.90 -18.37 3.58
CA GLY A 137 -10.10 -17.60 3.27
C GLY A 137 -9.89 -16.67 2.08
N ALA A 138 -8.81 -15.91 2.07
CA ALA A 138 -8.42 -15.05 0.95
C ALA A 138 -8.18 -15.87 -0.33
N LYS A 139 -7.51 -17.02 -0.23
CA LYS A 139 -7.29 -17.91 -1.37
C LYS A 139 -8.60 -18.49 -1.95
N LYS A 140 -9.52 -18.94 -1.10
CA LYS A 140 -10.83 -19.42 -1.55
C LYS A 140 -11.62 -18.32 -2.26
N PHE A 141 -11.63 -17.12 -1.70
CA PHE A 141 -12.24 -15.96 -2.31
C PHE A 141 -11.59 -15.64 -3.68
N ALA A 142 -10.27 -15.58 -3.77
CA ALA A 142 -9.57 -15.33 -5.02
C ALA A 142 -9.97 -16.36 -6.10
N ILE A 143 -10.00 -17.64 -5.77
CA ILE A 143 -10.42 -18.71 -6.70
C ILE A 143 -11.87 -18.49 -7.16
N SER A 144 -12.78 -18.14 -6.26
CA SER A 144 -14.18 -17.85 -6.61
C SER A 144 -14.33 -16.62 -7.53
N MET A 145 -13.36 -15.70 -7.47
CA MET A 145 -13.26 -14.55 -8.38
C MET A 145 -12.52 -14.86 -9.70
N GLY A 146 -12.15 -16.11 -9.95
CA GLY A 146 -11.53 -16.56 -11.20
C GLY A 146 -10.01 -16.52 -11.23
N PHE A 147 -9.33 -16.21 -10.12
CA PHE A 147 -7.88 -16.29 -10.06
C PHE A 147 -7.41 -17.76 -10.10
N LYS A 148 -6.33 -17.99 -10.83
CA LYS A 148 -5.75 -19.33 -10.97
C LYS A 148 -4.69 -19.57 -9.90
N LYS A 149 -4.61 -20.82 -9.44
CA LYS A 149 -3.51 -21.26 -8.59
C LYS A 149 -2.24 -21.39 -9.42
N GLU A 150 -1.15 -20.85 -8.90
CA GLU A 150 0.19 -20.92 -9.48
C GLU A 150 1.22 -21.23 -8.38
N ASN A 151 2.26 -21.99 -8.70
CA ASN A 151 3.39 -22.12 -7.79
C ASN A 151 4.21 -20.83 -7.83
N LEU A 152 4.32 -20.15 -6.69
CA LEU A 152 5.03 -18.90 -6.58
C LEU A 152 6.52 -19.07 -6.26
N LEU A 153 6.94 -20.25 -5.78
CA LEU A 153 8.32 -20.54 -5.45
C LEU A 153 9.09 -20.90 -6.73
N THR A 154 9.99 -20.01 -7.14
CA THR A 154 10.89 -20.26 -8.27
C THR A 154 12.07 -21.15 -7.85
N GLU A 155 12.74 -21.78 -8.84
CA GLU A 155 13.94 -22.58 -8.58
C GLU A 155 15.07 -21.77 -7.92
N LYS A 156 15.18 -20.48 -8.26
CA LYS A 156 16.15 -19.56 -7.64
C LYS A 156 15.86 -19.40 -6.16
N SER A 157 14.64 -18.98 -5.81
CA SER A 157 14.24 -18.76 -4.41
C SER A 157 14.24 -20.04 -3.59
N LYS A 158 13.95 -21.18 -4.22
CA LYS A 158 14.06 -22.50 -3.60
C LYS A 158 15.50 -22.86 -3.23
N LYS A 159 16.46 -22.62 -4.13
CA LYS A 159 17.88 -22.84 -3.85
C LYS A 159 18.38 -21.96 -2.72
N ASP A 160 18.00 -20.69 -2.71
CA ASP A 160 18.39 -19.76 -1.66
C ASP A 160 17.78 -20.16 -0.30
N TRP A 161 16.51 -20.62 -0.29
CA TRP A 161 15.87 -21.14 0.91
C TRP A 161 16.55 -22.41 1.46
N ILE A 162 16.93 -23.37 0.59
CA ILE A 162 17.64 -24.59 1.01
C ILE A 162 19.00 -24.21 1.62
N LYS A 163 19.75 -23.33 0.96
CA LYS A 163 21.05 -22.83 1.45
C LYS A 163 20.91 -22.14 2.81
N TRP A 164 19.87 -21.30 2.97
CA TRP A 164 19.59 -20.66 4.26
C TRP A 164 19.31 -21.70 5.35
N LYS A 165 18.51 -22.73 5.03
CA LYS A 165 18.14 -23.79 5.98
C LYS A 165 19.32 -24.64 6.43
N GLU A 166 20.30 -24.87 5.55
CA GLU A 166 21.54 -25.60 5.86
C GLU A 166 22.45 -24.83 6.84
N ASN A 167 22.43 -23.50 6.76
CA ASN A 167 23.31 -22.65 7.58
C ASN A 167 22.70 -22.26 8.94
N GLU A 168 21.42 -22.50 9.16
CA GLU A 168 20.59 -22.27 10.38
C GLU A 168 20.95 -21.03 11.25
N GLU A 169 21.68 -20.07 10.73
CA GLU A 169 22.00 -18.83 11.44
C GLU A 169 20.84 -17.85 11.39
N TYR A 170 19.72 -18.21 12.03
CA TYR A 170 18.67 -17.23 12.31
C TYR A 170 19.08 -16.40 13.53
N ASN A 171 19.70 -15.29 13.28
CA ASN A 171 20.05 -14.31 14.30
C ASN A 171 19.19 -13.04 14.10
N PRO A 172 17.93 -13.03 14.55
CA PRO A 172 17.06 -11.89 14.34
C PRO A 172 17.55 -10.71 15.16
N ILE A 173 17.76 -9.57 14.49
CA ILE A 173 17.88 -8.31 15.20
C ILE A 173 16.45 -7.89 15.55
N ILE A 174 16.15 -7.81 16.85
CA ILE A 174 14.81 -7.47 17.33
C ILE A 174 14.38 -6.10 16.78
N ASN A 175 13.20 -6.04 16.19
CA ASN A 175 12.58 -4.85 15.61
C ASN A 175 13.28 -4.23 14.39
N ILE A 176 14.23 -4.92 13.76
CA ILE A 176 14.79 -4.50 12.48
C ILE A 176 14.41 -5.54 11.42
N GLU A 177 13.54 -5.15 10.52
CA GLU A 177 13.11 -5.95 9.38
C GLU A 177 13.57 -5.28 8.09
N ASN A 178 14.49 -5.91 7.38
CA ASN A 178 14.84 -5.54 6.01
C ASN A 178 13.91 -6.29 5.06
N HIS A 179 12.95 -5.58 4.50
CA HIS A 179 12.07 -6.12 3.47
C HIS A 179 11.84 -5.10 2.37
N ASP A 180 11.73 -5.60 1.16
CA ASP A 180 11.43 -4.79 -0.01
C ASP A 180 9.93 -4.90 -0.31
N THR A 181 9.22 -3.82 -0.11
CA THR A 181 7.80 -3.68 -0.44
C THR A 181 7.67 -2.67 -1.56
N ILE A 182 6.98 -3.00 -2.64
CA ILE A 182 6.57 -1.97 -3.58
C ILE A 182 5.35 -1.25 -3.01
N GLY A 183 5.52 0.05 -2.74
CA GLY A 183 4.43 1.00 -2.57
C GLY A 183 4.32 1.85 -3.83
N MET A 184 3.12 2.06 -4.33
CA MET A 184 2.86 2.89 -5.50
C MET A 184 1.72 3.85 -5.23
N LEU A 185 1.90 5.11 -5.63
CA LEU A 185 0.87 6.14 -5.63
C LEU A 185 0.69 6.67 -7.05
N ALA A 186 -0.55 6.99 -7.41
CA ALA A 186 -0.87 7.61 -8.68
C ALA A 186 -1.88 8.73 -8.51
N ILE A 187 -1.71 9.80 -9.28
CA ILE A 187 -2.66 10.91 -9.43
C ILE A 187 -3.09 10.94 -10.89
N ASP A 188 -4.39 10.85 -11.16
CA ASP A 188 -4.92 10.98 -12.50
C ASP A 188 -5.24 12.45 -12.88
N LYS A 189 -5.63 12.67 -14.13
CA LYS A 189 -6.00 14.01 -14.63
C LYS A 189 -7.19 14.66 -13.91
N ASN A 190 -8.02 13.85 -13.25
CA ASN A 190 -9.16 14.32 -12.45
C ASN A 190 -8.78 14.65 -11.02
N LYS A 191 -7.48 14.62 -10.69
CA LYS A 191 -6.92 14.82 -9.33
C LYS A 191 -7.26 13.70 -8.35
N ASN A 192 -7.73 12.55 -8.82
CA ASN A 192 -7.98 11.41 -7.97
C ASN A 192 -6.64 10.76 -7.59
N ILE A 193 -6.45 10.51 -6.30
CA ILE A 193 -5.27 9.86 -5.76
C ILE A 193 -5.67 8.44 -5.37
N SER A 194 -4.88 7.47 -5.81
CA SER A 194 -5.00 6.08 -5.39
C SER A 194 -3.63 5.53 -5.04
N GLY A 195 -3.59 4.49 -4.22
CA GLY A 195 -2.34 3.87 -3.84
C GLY A 195 -2.50 2.39 -3.50
N GLY A 196 -1.38 1.69 -3.49
CA GLY A 196 -1.32 0.29 -3.12
C GLY A 196 0.08 -0.13 -2.72
N CYS A 197 0.13 -1.20 -1.96
CA CYS A 197 1.36 -1.87 -1.55
C CYS A 197 1.22 -3.36 -1.81
N THR A 198 2.32 -4.00 -2.22
CA THR A 198 2.40 -5.45 -2.37
C THR A 198 3.80 -5.98 -2.06
N THR A 199 3.88 -7.16 -1.46
CA THR A 199 5.13 -7.76 -1.01
C THR A 199 4.99 -9.27 -0.82
N SER A 200 6.11 -10.00 -0.83
CA SER A 200 6.21 -11.35 -0.25
C SER A 200 6.66 -11.33 1.20
N GLY A 201 6.89 -10.16 1.77
CA GLY A 201 7.32 -9.95 3.16
C GLY A 201 8.79 -10.30 3.41
N LEU A 202 9.13 -10.43 4.68
CA LEU A 202 10.49 -10.78 5.12
C LEU A 202 10.89 -12.18 4.64
N ALA A 203 12.11 -12.31 4.15
CA ALA A 203 12.69 -13.61 3.78
C ALA A 203 12.76 -14.56 4.99
N TYR A 204 12.38 -15.81 4.77
CA TYR A 204 12.48 -16.89 5.78
C TYR A 204 11.76 -16.57 7.09
N LYS A 205 10.70 -15.76 6.99
CA LYS A 205 9.85 -15.36 8.11
C LYS A 205 9.20 -16.56 8.80
N MET A 206 8.81 -16.36 10.05
CA MET A 206 7.97 -17.35 10.74
C MET A 206 6.64 -17.50 10.01
N GLN A 207 6.11 -18.72 9.99
CA GLN A 207 4.79 -19.00 9.44
C GLN A 207 3.73 -18.12 10.12
N GLY A 208 2.90 -17.45 9.31
CA GLY A 208 1.88 -16.53 9.83
C GLY A 208 2.34 -15.10 10.11
N ARG A 209 3.63 -14.80 9.97
CA ARG A 209 4.11 -13.41 10.09
C ARG A 209 3.53 -12.56 8.95
N VAL A 210 2.95 -11.43 9.31
CA VAL A 210 2.46 -10.38 8.43
C VAL A 210 3.21 -9.08 8.75
N GLY A 211 3.66 -8.35 7.72
CA GLY A 211 4.28 -7.04 7.87
C GLY A 211 3.24 -5.91 7.87
N ASP A 212 3.70 -4.71 7.58
CA ASP A 212 2.88 -3.49 7.51
C ASP A 212 2.20 -3.28 6.15
N SER A 213 2.66 -3.96 5.10
CA SER A 213 2.20 -3.75 3.71
C SER A 213 0.70 -3.91 3.47
N PRO A 214 -0.03 -4.83 4.14
CA PRO A 214 -1.47 -4.96 3.94
C PRO A 214 -2.29 -4.01 4.83
N ILE A 215 -1.65 -3.21 5.68
CA ILE A 215 -2.31 -2.37 6.67
C ILE A 215 -2.40 -0.94 6.15
N ILE A 216 -3.62 -0.52 5.80
CA ILE A 216 -3.90 0.87 5.42
C ILE A 216 -3.60 1.79 6.62
N GLY A 217 -2.88 2.89 6.35
CA GLY A 217 -2.42 3.80 7.39
C GLY A 217 -1.10 3.37 8.07
N SER A 218 -0.52 2.24 7.65
CA SER A 218 0.81 1.80 8.08
C SER A 218 1.81 1.95 6.92
N CYS A 219 1.94 0.98 6.02
CA CYS A 219 2.79 1.11 4.84
C CYS A 219 2.22 2.14 3.84
N LEU A 220 0.91 2.12 3.64
CA LEU A 220 0.21 3.08 2.79
C LEU A 220 -0.43 4.17 3.64
N LEU A 221 0.26 5.31 3.79
CA LEU A 221 -0.20 6.46 4.57
C LEU A 221 -0.35 7.68 3.67
N TYR A 222 -1.57 8.25 3.62
CA TYR A 222 -1.90 9.38 2.74
C TYR A 222 -1.83 10.76 3.39
N THR A 223 -1.95 10.87 4.69
CA THR A 223 -2.43 12.11 5.32
C THR A 223 -1.47 12.79 6.28
N SER A 224 -0.41 12.12 6.73
CA SER A 224 0.56 12.73 7.63
C SER A 224 1.85 11.93 7.70
N PRO A 225 2.97 12.58 8.09
CA PRO A 225 4.21 11.88 8.36
C PRO A 225 4.01 10.77 9.37
N SER A 226 4.47 9.58 9.06
CA SER A 226 4.41 8.45 9.98
C SER A 226 5.31 8.74 11.20
N PRO A 227 4.87 8.43 12.42
CA PRO A 227 5.74 8.46 13.60
C PRO A 227 7.01 7.57 13.45
N ARG A 228 6.99 6.64 12.50
CA ARG A 228 8.13 5.80 12.13
C ARG A 228 9.12 6.46 11.19
N ASP A 229 8.78 7.61 10.59
CA ASP A 229 9.71 8.35 9.76
C ASP A 229 10.58 9.27 10.64
N PRO A 230 11.86 8.91 10.89
CA PRO A 230 12.72 9.69 11.78
C PRO A 230 13.05 11.08 11.24
N LYS A 231 12.78 11.34 9.96
CA LYS A 231 13.01 12.66 9.35
C LYS A 231 11.83 13.61 9.54
N THR A 232 10.61 13.08 9.62
CA THR A 232 9.40 13.89 9.76
C THR A 232 9.00 14.13 11.22
N SER A 233 9.44 13.28 12.16
CA SER A 233 9.23 13.46 13.59
C SER A 233 10.02 14.65 14.18
N ARG A 234 10.84 15.34 13.39
CA ARG A 234 11.66 16.50 13.78
C ARG A 234 11.20 17.81 13.15
N MET A 235 9.95 17.96 12.78
CA MET A 235 9.45 19.31 12.55
C MET A 235 9.44 20.08 13.88
N PRO A 236 10.20 21.17 14.00
CA PRO A 236 10.08 22.00 15.20
C PRO A 236 8.64 22.48 15.25
N SER A 237 7.99 22.28 16.39
CA SER A 237 6.80 23.05 16.69
C SER A 237 7.19 24.52 16.55
N SER A 238 6.76 25.17 15.48
CA SER A 238 6.92 26.61 15.35
C SER A 238 6.24 27.25 16.55
N ALA A 239 7.06 27.91 17.35
CA ALA A 239 6.62 28.77 18.43
C ALA A 239 5.64 29.85 17.92
#